data_23776567e650a4fd4988a48b71bdec55
#
_entry.id   23776567e650a4fd4988a48b71bdec55
#
_cell.length_a   1.000
_cell.length_b   1.000
_cell.length_c   1.000
_cell.angle_alpha   90.00
_cell.angle_beta   90.00
_cell.angle_gamma   90.00
#
_symmetry.space_group_name_H-M   'P 1'
#
loop_
_entity.id
_entity.type
_entity.pdbx_description
1 polymer ?
#
loop_
_entity_poly.entity_id
_entity_poly.type
_entity_poly.pdbx_seq_one_letter_code
_entity_poly.pdbx_strand_id
1 'polypeptide(L)'
;MSRKKQNIQKITALYCRLSLEDGRENESMSISNQKLMLKDFAEKNGMFRYEYYVDDGYTGRNFNRPAFQRMIADIEAGKIDCVITKDLSRLGRNYIEAGSYIEIFFPKHHIRYIAITDGVDSLTRQEMDRSEEHTSELQSRI
;
A
#
# COMPACT_ATOMS: atom_id res chain seq x y z
N MET A 1 23.89 -20.69 -0.08
CA MET A 1 23.38 -20.75 -1.28
C MET A 1 22.25 -19.87 -1.51
N SER A 2 22.23 -19.40 -2.65
CA SER A 2 21.21 -18.47 -2.97
C SER A 2 19.83 -19.07 -2.88
N ARG A 3 19.71 -20.33 -2.99
CA ARG A 3 18.39 -20.87 -2.95
C ARG A 3 17.74 -20.74 -1.61
N LYS A 4 18.50 -20.45 -0.59
CA LYS A 4 17.87 -20.21 0.65
C LYS A 4 17.02 -19.01 0.57
N LYS A 5 17.39 -18.03 -0.20
CA LYS A 5 16.59 -16.86 -0.31
C LYS A 5 15.30 -17.17 -0.96
N GLN A 6 15.27 -18.20 -1.76
CA GLN A 6 14.04 -18.52 -2.43
C GLN A 6 13.01 -19.04 -1.48
N ASN A 7 13.43 -19.47 -0.31
CA ASN A 7 12.46 -19.98 0.63
C ASN A 7 11.87 -18.90 1.50
N ILE A 8 12.38 -17.68 1.39
CA ILE A 8 11.83 -16.59 2.16
C ILE A 8 10.51 -16.23 1.56
N GLN A 9 9.46 -16.34 2.35
CA GLN A 9 8.14 -15.99 1.88
C GLN A 9 7.82 -14.57 2.26
N LYS A 10 7.44 -13.79 1.28
CA LYS A 10 7.15 -12.41 1.53
C LYS A 10 5.74 -12.26 2.06
N ILE A 11 5.49 -11.14 2.69
CA ILE A 11 4.20 -10.91 3.29
C ILE A 11 3.50 -9.74 2.62
N THR A 12 2.23 -9.61 2.90
CA THR A 12 1.43 -8.47 2.49
C THR A 12 1.35 -7.53 3.67
N ALA A 13 1.68 -6.28 3.47
CA ALA A 13 1.61 -5.29 4.53
C ALA A 13 0.24 -4.64 4.49
N LEU A 14 -0.47 -4.70 5.60
CA LEU A 14 -1.77 -4.07 5.71
C LEU A 14 -1.56 -2.78 6.50
N TYR A 15 -1.53 -1.66 5.79
CA TYR A 15 -1.21 -0.39 6.41
C TYR A 15 -2.48 0.38 6.78
N CYS A 16 -2.60 0.72 8.06
CA CYS A 16 -3.73 1.45 8.58
C CYS A 16 -3.25 2.75 9.21
N ARG A 17 -3.93 3.84 8.94
CA ARG A 17 -3.56 5.11 9.52
C ARG A 17 -4.82 5.87 9.90
N LEU A 18 -4.77 6.53 11.05
CA LEU A 18 -5.83 7.40 11.48
C LEU A 18 -5.20 8.60 12.14
N SER A 19 -5.48 9.80 11.65
CA SER A 19 -4.95 10.98 12.28
C SER A 19 -5.98 11.50 13.26
N LEU A 20 -5.57 12.40 14.13
CA LEU A 20 -6.50 13.01 15.05
C LEU A 20 -7.57 13.79 14.30
N GLU A 21 -7.18 14.40 13.20
CA GLU A 21 -8.14 15.10 12.39
C GLU A 21 -9.17 14.18 11.81
N ASP A 22 -8.70 13.03 11.32
CA ASP A 22 -9.63 12.06 10.74
C ASP A 22 -10.55 11.49 11.81
N GLY A 23 -10.03 11.29 13.00
CA GLY A 23 -10.83 10.69 14.05
C GLY A 23 -11.99 11.51 14.49
N ARG A 24 -11.96 12.82 14.20
CA ARG A 24 -13.08 13.64 14.58
C ARG A 24 -14.19 13.56 13.59
N GLU A 25 -13.89 13.08 12.39
CA GLU A 25 -14.91 12.99 11.38
C GLU A 25 -15.57 11.65 11.52
N ASN A 26 -16.83 11.60 11.54
CA ASN A 26 -17.52 10.36 11.69
C ASN A 26 -17.38 9.45 10.50
N GLU A 27 -16.95 10.00 9.41
CA GLU A 27 -16.80 9.17 8.23
C GLU A 27 -15.52 8.39 8.23
N SER A 28 -14.57 8.75 9.09
CA SER A 28 -13.31 8.07 9.09
C SER A 28 -13.45 6.69 9.68
N MET A 29 -12.90 5.72 9.00
CA MET A 29 -12.97 4.38 9.49
C MET A 29 -11.93 4.19 10.58
N SER A 30 -12.33 3.63 11.72
CA SER A 30 -11.42 3.42 12.83
C SER A 30 -10.33 2.44 12.44
N ILE A 31 -9.29 2.38 13.27
CA ILE A 31 -8.21 1.44 13.02
C ILE A 31 -8.74 0.01 13.02
N SER A 32 -9.62 -0.32 13.96
CA SER A 32 -10.17 -1.67 13.99
C SER A 32 -10.91 -2.02 12.72
N ASN A 33 -11.68 -1.10 12.22
CA ASN A 33 -12.43 -1.36 11.00
C ASN A 33 -11.53 -1.41 9.80
N GLN A 34 -10.47 -0.60 9.77
CA GLN A 34 -9.51 -0.68 8.68
C GLN A 34 -8.85 -2.05 8.68
N LYS A 35 -8.46 -2.54 9.86
CA LYS A 35 -7.83 -3.85 9.93
C LYS A 35 -8.75 -4.94 9.39
N LEU A 36 -10.02 -4.89 9.76
CA LEU A 36 -10.95 -5.90 9.28
C LEU A 36 -11.11 -5.81 7.77
N MET A 37 -11.23 -4.61 7.24
CA MET A 37 -11.41 -4.44 5.81
C MET A 37 -10.20 -4.97 5.04
N LEU A 38 -9.00 -4.63 5.50
CA LEU A 38 -7.81 -5.04 4.79
C LEU A 38 -7.58 -6.54 4.90
N LYS A 39 -7.86 -7.10 6.08
CA LYS A 39 -7.71 -8.52 6.28
C LYS A 39 -8.68 -9.28 5.37
N ASP A 40 -9.93 -8.84 5.34
CA ASP A 40 -10.93 -9.49 4.51
C ASP A 40 -10.56 -9.45 3.05
N PHE A 41 -10.08 -8.29 2.59
CA PHE A 41 -9.66 -8.16 1.21
C PHE A 41 -8.48 -9.08 0.91
N ALA A 42 -7.50 -9.11 1.81
CA ALA A 42 -6.32 -9.94 1.57
C ALA A 42 -6.70 -11.40 1.49
N GLU A 43 -7.53 -11.86 2.41
CA GLU A 43 -7.89 -13.26 2.42
C GLU A 43 -8.73 -13.65 1.21
N LYS A 44 -9.60 -12.76 0.78
CA LYS A 44 -10.41 -13.05 -0.40
C LYS A 44 -9.59 -13.09 -1.66
N ASN A 45 -8.41 -12.51 -1.63
CA ASN A 45 -7.53 -12.52 -2.78
C ASN A 45 -6.35 -13.45 -2.62
N GLY A 46 -6.43 -14.37 -1.66
CA GLY A 46 -5.41 -15.39 -1.51
C GLY A 46 -4.14 -14.96 -0.82
N MET A 47 -4.18 -13.81 -0.18
CA MET A 47 -3.00 -13.30 0.51
C MET A 47 -3.13 -13.62 1.99
N PHE A 48 -2.62 -14.78 2.38
CA PHE A 48 -2.80 -15.24 3.74
C PHE A 48 -1.63 -14.95 4.67
N ARG A 49 -0.52 -14.48 4.14
CA ARG A 49 0.61 -14.10 4.98
C ARG A 49 0.65 -12.59 5.01
N TYR A 50 0.13 -12.00 6.06
CA TYR A 50 0.10 -10.54 6.15
C TYR A 50 0.44 -10.07 7.54
N GLU A 51 0.83 -8.81 7.65
CA GLU A 51 1.09 -8.18 8.92
C GLU A 51 0.51 -6.79 8.89
N TYR A 52 0.10 -6.32 10.06
CA TYR A 52 -0.45 -4.98 10.18
C TYR A 52 0.65 -3.98 10.50
N TYR A 53 0.57 -2.83 9.85
CA TYR A 53 1.44 -1.69 10.15
C TYR A 53 0.48 -0.56 10.44
N VAL A 54 0.46 -0.09 11.69
CA VAL A 54 -0.56 0.82 12.14
C VAL A 54 0.02 2.11 12.71
N ASP A 55 -0.42 3.23 12.18
CA ASP A 55 -0.06 4.53 12.69
C ASP A 55 -1.33 5.21 13.16
N ASP A 56 -1.63 5.11 14.45
CA ASP A 56 -2.82 5.69 15.02
C ASP A 56 -2.48 7.02 15.62
N GLY A 57 -3.09 8.08 15.13
CA GLY A 57 -2.82 9.43 15.63
C GLY A 57 -1.81 10.20 14.80
N TYR A 58 -1.44 9.69 13.63
CA TYR A 58 -0.43 10.33 12.80
C TYR A 58 -1.05 10.92 11.55
N THR A 59 -0.58 12.11 11.18
CA THR A 59 -1.14 12.81 10.05
C THR A 59 -0.70 12.23 8.72
N GLY A 60 -1.51 12.38 7.69
CA GLY A 60 -1.14 12.00 6.35
C GLY A 60 -0.38 13.06 5.60
N ARG A 61 -0.08 14.20 6.25
CA ARG A 61 0.61 15.31 5.57
C ARG A 61 2.08 15.08 5.38
N ASN A 62 2.66 14.18 6.18
CA ASN A 62 4.07 13.88 6.01
C ASN A 62 4.23 12.40 6.26
N PHE A 63 5.45 11.91 6.10
CA PHE A 63 5.73 10.48 6.26
C PHE A 63 6.52 10.20 7.53
N ASN A 64 6.41 11.10 8.51
CA ASN A 64 7.04 10.92 9.80
C ASN A 64 6.13 10.05 10.62
N ARG A 65 5.97 8.81 10.24
CA ARG A 65 5.05 7.87 10.85
C ARG A 65 5.81 6.59 11.12
N PRO A 66 5.91 6.16 12.38
CA PRO A 66 6.80 5.05 12.72
C PRO A 66 6.47 3.75 12.02
N ALA A 67 5.20 3.39 11.93
CA ALA A 67 4.84 2.13 11.30
C ALA A 67 5.10 2.20 9.79
N PHE A 68 4.85 3.36 9.19
CA PHE A 68 5.13 3.53 7.79
C PHE A 68 6.62 3.38 7.53
N GLN A 69 7.46 3.98 8.38
CA GLN A 69 8.89 3.89 8.22
C GLN A 69 9.36 2.46 8.41
N ARG A 70 8.77 1.73 9.34
CA ARG A 70 9.12 0.34 9.53
C ARG A 70 8.72 -0.48 8.30
N MET A 71 7.56 -0.17 7.72
CA MET A 71 7.12 -0.86 6.52
C MET A 71 8.08 -0.61 5.37
N ILE A 72 8.55 0.63 5.21
CA ILE A 72 9.49 0.95 4.16
C ILE A 72 10.80 0.18 4.36
N ALA A 73 11.28 0.10 5.60
CA ALA A 73 12.49 -0.65 5.87
C ALA A 73 12.31 -2.13 5.55
N ASP A 74 11.13 -2.67 5.86
CA ASP A 74 10.87 -4.07 5.57
C ASP A 74 10.74 -4.32 4.06
N ILE A 75 10.26 -3.32 3.32
CA ILE A 75 10.23 -3.44 1.87
C ILE A 75 11.64 -3.47 1.33
N GLU A 76 12.50 -2.60 1.84
CA GLU A 76 13.89 -2.56 1.38
C GLU A 76 14.62 -3.82 1.74
N ALA A 77 14.22 -4.46 2.82
CA ALA A 77 14.83 -5.72 3.23
C ALA A 77 14.29 -6.91 2.45
N GLY A 78 13.34 -6.70 1.56
CA GLY A 78 12.80 -7.78 0.75
C GLY A 78 11.77 -8.64 1.43
N LYS A 79 11.16 -8.14 2.51
CA LYS A 79 10.20 -8.94 3.25
C LYS A 79 8.76 -8.78 2.79
N ILE A 80 8.49 -7.74 2.02
CA ILE A 80 7.12 -7.42 1.62
C ILE A 80 7.00 -7.44 0.10
N ASP A 81 5.90 -7.93 -0.41
CA ASP A 81 5.67 -7.87 -1.85
C ASP A 81 4.34 -7.20 -2.20
N CYS A 82 3.55 -6.82 -1.22
CA CYS A 82 2.28 -6.15 -1.49
C CYS A 82 1.93 -5.24 -0.33
N VAL A 83 1.40 -4.07 -0.64
CA VAL A 83 0.95 -3.12 0.37
C VAL A 83 -0.51 -2.80 0.08
N ILE A 84 -1.36 -2.91 1.08
CA ILE A 84 -2.78 -2.61 0.94
C ILE A 84 -3.17 -1.54 1.93
N THR A 85 -3.90 -0.53 1.45
CA THR A 85 -4.48 0.49 2.33
C THR A 85 -5.97 0.59 2.01
N LYS A 86 -6.72 1.22 2.90
CA LYS A 86 -8.13 1.45 2.67
C LYS A 86 -8.30 2.37 1.47
N ASP A 87 -7.54 3.45 1.43
CA ASP A 87 -7.59 4.38 0.31
C ASP A 87 -6.25 5.09 0.21
N LEU A 88 -6.11 5.90 -0.81
CA LEU A 88 -4.85 6.58 -1.06
C LEU A 88 -4.46 7.52 0.06
N SER A 89 -5.45 8.12 0.72
CA SER A 89 -5.14 9.08 1.77
C SER A 89 -4.46 8.43 2.96
N ARG A 90 -4.65 7.12 3.16
CA ARG A 90 -3.96 6.43 4.23
C ARG A 90 -2.48 6.33 3.93
N LEU A 91 -2.13 6.19 2.66
CA LEU A 91 -0.73 6.18 2.29
C LEU A 91 -0.13 7.56 2.49
N GLY A 92 -0.82 8.61 2.07
CA GLY A 92 -0.36 9.96 2.27
C GLY A 92 -1.26 10.93 1.56
N ARG A 93 -1.36 12.14 2.12
CA ARG A 93 -2.18 13.17 1.52
C ARG A 93 -1.38 14.10 0.63
N ASN A 94 -0.08 13.99 0.65
CA ASN A 94 0.78 14.79 -0.21
C ASN A 94 0.87 14.03 -1.52
N TYR A 95 0.23 14.57 -2.55
CA TYR A 95 0.20 13.91 -3.82
C TYR A 95 1.54 13.63 -4.41
N ILE A 96 2.49 14.55 -4.25
CA ILE A 96 3.79 14.39 -4.86
C ILE A 96 4.54 13.26 -4.20
N GLU A 97 4.56 13.24 -2.88
CA GLU A 97 5.31 12.19 -2.18
C GLU A 97 4.63 10.85 -2.28
N ALA A 98 3.30 10.83 -2.14
CA ALA A 98 2.59 9.56 -2.27
C ALA A 98 2.75 9.01 -3.67
N GLY A 99 2.70 9.88 -4.67
CA GLY A 99 2.89 9.46 -6.05
C GLY A 99 4.28 8.90 -6.27
N SER A 100 5.27 9.48 -5.62
CA SER A 100 6.62 8.99 -5.74
C SER A 100 6.74 7.56 -5.22
N TYR A 101 6.07 7.25 -4.11
CA TYR A 101 6.08 5.89 -3.62
C TYR A 101 5.38 4.96 -4.60
N ILE A 102 4.23 5.36 -5.10
CA ILE A 102 3.44 4.51 -5.98
C ILE A 102 4.09 4.30 -7.34
N GLU A 103 4.64 5.37 -7.90
CA GLU A 103 5.15 5.29 -9.27
C GLU A 103 6.61 4.88 -9.35
N ILE A 104 7.36 5.08 -8.30
CA ILE A 104 8.79 4.82 -8.33
C ILE A 104 9.25 3.80 -7.31
N PHE A 105 8.98 4.07 -6.04
CA PHE A 105 9.52 3.22 -4.98
C PHE A 105 8.93 1.81 -5.01
N PHE A 106 7.61 1.71 -5.06
CA PHE A 106 6.99 0.40 -5.06
C PHE A 106 7.37 -0.42 -6.30
N PRO A 107 7.32 0.17 -7.50
CA PRO A 107 7.74 -0.62 -8.66
C PRO A 107 9.20 -1.02 -8.61
N LYS A 108 10.06 -0.15 -8.07
CA LYS A 108 11.47 -0.45 -7.97
C LYS A 108 11.69 -1.68 -7.12
N HIS A 109 10.88 -1.86 -6.08
CA HIS A 109 11.02 -3.00 -5.19
C HIS A 109 10.03 -4.11 -5.50
N HIS A 110 9.37 -4.03 -6.64
CA HIS A 110 8.42 -5.04 -7.09
C HIS A 110 7.27 -5.22 -6.10
N ILE A 111 6.76 -4.09 -5.60
CA ILE A 111 5.68 -4.08 -4.64
C ILE A 111 4.37 -3.80 -5.36
N ARG A 112 3.38 -4.66 -5.16
CA ARG A 112 2.05 -4.40 -5.65
C ARG A 112 1.35 -3.50 -4.62
N TYR A 113 0.75 -2.42 -5.08
CA TYR A 113 0.05 -1.51 -4.17
C TYR A 113 -1.43 -1.48 -4.50
N ILE A 114 -2.26 -1.64 -3.47
CA ILE A 114 -3.70 -1.65 -3.62
C ILE A 114 -4.33 -0.65 -2.66
N ALA A 115 -5.16 0.25 -3.19
CA ALA A 115 -5.97 1.14 -2.37
C ALA A 115 -7.40 0.73 -2.64
N ILE A 116 -8.03 0.07 -1.69
CA ILE A 116 -9.27 -0.63 -1.94
C ILE A 116 -10.40 0.27 -2.40
N THR A 117 -10.70 1.31 -1.64
CA THR A 117 -11.87 2.11 -1.97
C THR A 117 -11.64 3.03 -3.15
N ASP A 118 -10.40 3.26 -3.54
CA ASP A 118 -10.11 4.07 -4.71
C ASP A 118 -9.98 3.22 -5.97
N GLY A 119 -10.06 1.91 -5.83
CA GLY A 119 -9.96 1.04 -6.99
C GLY A 119 -8.59 1.01 -7.61
N VAL A 120 -7.55 1.30 -6.83
CA VAL A 120 -6.20 1.31 -7.34
C VAL A 120 -5.54 -0.03 -7.10
N ASP A 121 -4.93 -0.59 -8.14
CA ASP A 121 -4.19 -1.82 -8.03
C ASP A 121 -3.08 -1.74 -9.06
N SER A 122 -1.86 -1.59 -8.59
CA SER A 122 -0.74 -1.38 -9.50
C SER A 122 -0.47 -2.58 -10.41
N LEU A 123 -0.87 -3.76 -9.96
CA LEU A 123 -0.67 -4.93 -10.81
C LEU A 123 -1.52 -4.82 -12.06
N THR A 124 -2.77 -4.40 -11.91
CA THR A 124 -3.64 -4.22 -13.05
C THR A 124 -3.10 -3.17 -13.98
N ARG A 125 -2.58 -2.08 -13.41
CA ARG A 125 -2.00 -1.04 -14.21
C ARG A 125 -0.83 -1.55 -15.03
N GLN A 126 0.03 -2.34 -14.39
CA GLN A 126 1.20 -2.86 -15.07
C GLN A 126 0.80 -3.80 -16.20
N GLU A 127 -0.22 -4.57 -15.98
CA GLU A 127 -0.67 -5.47 -17.02
C GLU A 127 -1.20 -4.70 -18.21
N MET A 128 -1.92 -3.63 -17.95
CA MET A 128 -2.42 -2.82 -19.02
C MET A 128 -1.29 -2.16 -19.79
N ASP A 129 -0.30 -1.65 -19.09
CA ASP A 129 0.82 -1.02 -19.73
C ASP A 129 1.56 -2.01 -20.61
N ARG A 130 1.71 -3.23 -20.11
CA ARG A 130 2.45 -4.19 -20.86
C ARG A 130 1.73 -4.69 -22.08
N SER A 131 0.43 -4.79 -21.98
CA SER A 131 -0.31 -5.42 -23.02
C SER A 131 -0.48 -4.59 -24.25
N GLU A 132 -0.09 -3.31 -24.21
CA GLU A 132 -0.26 -2.59 -25.36
C GLU A 132 0.40 -1.35 -25.46
N GLU A 133 0.22 -0.77 -26.49
CA GLU A 133 0.85 0.42 -26.80
C GLU A 133 0.04 1.58 -26.42
N HIS A 134 -0.92 1.38 -25.55
CA HIS A 134 -1.79 2.46 -25.16
C HIS A 134 -1.31 3.19 -23.96
N THR A 135 -0.03 3.15 -23.73
CA THR A 135 0.53 3.84 -22.59
C THR A 135 0.20 5.31 -22.60
N SER A 136 0.23 5.92 -23.76
CA SER A 136 -0.03 7.33 -23.80
C SER A 136 -1.47 7.62 -23.42
N GLU A 137 -2.35 6.72 -23.73
CA GLU A 137 -3.72 6.91 -23.37
C GLU A 137 -3.90 6.83 -21.87
N LEU A 138 -3.20 5.93 -21.24
CA LEU A 138 -3.26 5.85 -19.80
C LEU A 138 -2.70 7.11 -19.17
N GLN A 139 -1.63 7.62 -19.71
CA GLN A 139 -1.04 8.81 -19.16
C GLN A 139 -1.98 9.99 -19.26
N SER A 140 -2.73 10.07 -20.30
CA SER A 140 -3.61 11.21 -20.43
C SER A 140 -4.77 11.14 -19.45
N ARG A 141 -5.05 10.00 -18.89
CA ARG A 141 -6.10 9.93 -17.90
C ARG A 141 -5.64 10.29 -16.56
N ILE A 142 -4.37 10.27 -16.32
CA ILE A 142 -3.83 10.62 -15.03
C ILE A 142 -3.69 12.10 -14.91
#